data_68496d6719b40b3b5b9122f6fa37eb09
#
_entry.id   68496d6719b40b3b5b9122f6fa37eb09
#
_cell.length_a   1.000
_cell.length_b   1.000
_cell.length_c   1.000
_cell.angle_alpha   90.00
_cell.angle_beta   90.00
_cell.angle_gamma   90.00
#
_symmetry.space_group_name_H-M   'P 1'
#
loop_
_entity.id
_entity.type
_entity.pdbx_description
1 polymer ?
#
loop_
_entity_poly.entity_id
_entity_poly.type
_entity_poly.pdbx_seq_one_letter_code
_entity_poly.pdbx_strand_id
1 'polypeptide(L)'
;SKIKKQWHIESGKIVAKCTTPKPTTTKPATTQAEKHPTVGNWRKAYTNFLKQFLAEADNPEACGFSLVYIDNDDAPELVVRDGDAHFSAAHVYTCINSKVVKLVGDLGGTFGVIGYIEKGGLIYVDWGYQGHLSLTIYSVNADMCKKIISMYSDEAATPDTPTYKVNDKAVSKSEYERTLKKYKNSKTNFSNDS
;
A
#
# COMPACT_ATOMS: atom_id res chain seq x y z
N SER A 1 -5.88 8.99 17.67
CA SER A 1 -5.71 9.78 16.45
C SER A 1 -4.61 9.13 15.63
N LYS A 2 -5.01 8.35 14.59
CA LYS A 2 -4.05 7.70 13.68
C LYS A 2 -3.68 8.71 12.61
N ILE A 3 -2.41 9.03 12.51
CA ILE A 3 -1.85 9.96 11.54
C ILE A 3 -1.78 9.26 10.18
N LYS A 4 -2.40 9.87 9.17
CA LYS A 4 -2.21 9.51 7.77
C LYS A 4 -0.86 10.02 7.32
N LYS A 5 -0.09 9.20 6.62
CA LYS A 5 1.08 9.65 5.85
C LYS A 5 0.79 9.48 4.38
N GLN A 6 0.89 10.58 3.70
CA GLN A 6 0.79 10.71 2.27
C GLN A 6 2.18 10.57 1.64
N TRP A 7 2.23 9.91 0.51
CA TRP A 7 3.44 9.77 -0.27
C TRP A 7 3.69 11.07 -1.04
N HIS A 8 4.80 11.73 -0.75
CA HIS A 8 5.26 12.84 -1.57
C HIS A 8 6.73 12.63 -1.90
N ILE A 9 7.06 12.60 -3.19
CA ILE A 9 8.44 12.54 -3.65
C ILE A 9 8.75 13.91 -4.25
N GLU A 10 9.51 14.73 -3.54
CA GLU A 10 10.16 15.91 -4.09
C GLU A 10 11.64 15.62 -4.34
N SER A 11 12.04 15.70 -5.61
CA SER A 11 13.44 15.80 -6.06
C SER A 11 14.42 14.83 -5.40
N GLY A 12 14.11 13.53 -5.36
CA GLY A 12 15.07 12.51 -4.91
C GLY A 12 15.45 12.56 -3.43
N LYS A 13 14.75 13.34 -2.61
CA LYS A 13 14.94 13.40 -1.15
C LYS A 13 13.75 12.83 -0.41
N ILE A 14 14.03 11.89 0.50
CA ILE A 14 13.04 11.40 1.46
C ILE A 14 12.71 12.55 2.41
N VAL A 15 11.49 13.09 2.33
CA VAL A 15 10.99 14.04 3.32
C VAL A 15 9.98 13.32 4.22
N ALA A 16 10.46 12.68 5.26
CA ALA A 16 9.63 12.23 6.36
C ALA A 16 9.46 13.36 7.37
N LYS A 17 8.37 14.11 7.31
CA LYS A 17 7.96 14.96 8.43
C LYS A 17 7.30 14.08 9.49
N CYS A 18 8.08 13.66 10.48
CA CYS A 18 7.59 12.98 11.66
C CYS A 18 7.31 14.02 12.75
N THR A 19 6.05 14.30 13.03
CA THR A 19 5.64 14.94 14.29
C THR A 19 5.15 13.85 15.23
N THR A 20 5.98 13.46 16.17
CA THR A 20 5.67 12.51 17.23
C THR A 20 4.83 13.14 18.33
N PRO A 21 3.66 12.61 18.69
CA PRO A 21 3.08 12.84 19.99
C PRO A 21 3.70 11.86 21.00
N LYS A 22 4.03 12.39 22.18
CA LYS A 22 4.58 11.67 23.33
C LYS A 22 3.66 10.50 23.75
N PRO A 23 4.18 9.28 23.98
CA PRO A 23 3.36 8.14 24.34
C PRO A 23 2.87 8.23 25.78
N THR A 24 1.55 8.09 25.96
CA THR A 24 0.92 7.83 27.27
C THR A 24 0.87 6.31 27.44
N THR A 25 1.55 5.85 28.48
CA THR A 25 1.70 4.44 28.83
C THR A 25 0.38 3.89 29.36
N THR A 26 -0.26 3.00 28.63
CA THR A 26 -1.28 2.10 29.18
C THR A 26 -0.87 0.67 28.80
N LYS A 27 -0.60 -0.14 29.83
CA LYS A 27 -0.14 -1.53 29.72
C LYS A 27 -1.27 -2.43 29.16
N PRO A 28 -1.10 -3.08 28.00
CA PRO A 28 -2.02 -4.10 27.54
C PRO A 28 -1.61 -5.48 28.05
N ALA A 29 -2.63 -6.32 28.25
CA ALA A 29 -2.52 -7.71 28.67
C ALA A 29 -1.70 -8.55 27.66
N THR A 30 -0.94 -9.48 28.20
CA THR A 30 -0.07 -10.43 27.51
C THR A 30 -0.88 -11.34 26.60
N THR A 31 -0.91 -11.05 25.30
CA THR A 31 -1.24 -12.00 24.25
C THR A 31 0.10 -12.57 23.73
N GLN A 32 0.19 -13.88 23.58
CA GLN A 32 1.39 -14.57 23.08
C GLN A 32 1.93 -13.86 21.84
N ALA A 33 3.16 -13.37 21.93
CA ALA A 33 3.85 -12.75 20.80
C ALA A 33 4.08 -13.82 19.73
N GLU A 34 3.40 -13.71 18.61
CA GLU A 34 3.83 -14.38 17.39
C GLU A 34 5.26 -13.95 17.11
N LYS A 35 6.15 -14.92 16.90
CA LYS A 35 7.57 -14.70 16.73
C LYS A 35 7.79 -14.08 15.35
N HIS A 36 7.78 -12.76 15.28
CA HIS A 36 8.10 -12.06 14.04
C HIS A 36 9.52 -12.43 13.58
N PRO A 37 9.74 -12.62 12.28
CA PRO A 37 11.07 -12.85 11.75
C PRO A 37 12.01 -11.70 12.15
N THR A 38 13.27 -12.04 12.43
CA THR A 38 14.25 -11.03 12.84
C THR A 38 14.48 -10.04 11.71
N VAL A 39 14.19 -8.77 11.96
CA VAL A 39 14.27 -7.69 10.99
C VAL A 39 15.68 -7.51 10.40
N GLY A 40 16.72 -7.80 11.17
CA GLY A 40 18.11 -7.67 10.72
C GLY A 40 18.50 -6.22 10.41
N ASN A 41 19.53 -6.04 9.59
CA ASN A 41 19.98 -4.70 9.17
C ASN A 41 19.27 -4.26 7.88
N TRP A 42 18.01 -3.86 8.01
CA TRP A 42 17.18 -3.44 6.88
C TRP A 42 17.76 -2.23 6.12
N ARG A 43 18.41 -1.27 6.83
CA ARG A 43 18.99 -0.07 6.18
C ARG A 43 20.05 -0.45 5.16
N LYS A 44 20.98 -1.35 5.53
CA LYS A 44 22.02 -1.84 4.63
C LYS A 44 21.42 -2.67 3.49
N ALA A 45 20.46 -3.53 3.81
CA ALA A 45 19.80 -4.38 2.82
C ALA A 45 19.07 -3.53 1.76
N TYR A 46 18.26 -2.55 2.17
CA TYR A 46 17.56 -1.65 1.25
C TYR A 46 18.51 -0.75 0.46
N THR A 47 19.57 -0.25 1.08
CA THR A 47 20.57 0.54 0.36
C THR A 47 21.22 -0.25 -0.77
N ASN A 48 21.60 -1.50 -0.52
CA ASN A 48 22.21 -2.36 -1.53
C ASN A 48 21.20 -2.73 -2.63
N PHE A 49 19.98 -3.05 -2.25
CA PHE A 49 18.89 -3.35 -3.18
C PHE A 49 18.59 -2.17 -4.10
N LEU A 50 18.44 -0.95 -3.55
CA LEU A 50 18.14 0.24 -4.34
C LEU A 50 19.27 0.59 -5.32
N LYS A 51 20.54 0.42 -4.92
CA LYS A 51 21.67 0.61 -5.84
C LYS A 51 21.61 -0.33 -7.04
N GLN A 52 21.27 -1.59 -6.82
CA GLN A 52 21.11 -2.55 -7.89
C GLN A 52 19.88 -2.24 -8.74
N PHE A 53 18.74 -1.97 -8.12
CA PHE A 53 17.50 -1.60 -8.79
C PHE A 53 17.69 -0.41 -9.74
N LEU A 54 18.33 0.66 -9.26
CA LEU A 54 18.60 1.85 -10.07
C LEU A 54 19.63 1.60 -11.19
N ALA A 55 20.58 0.69 -10.98
CA ALA A 55 21.56 0.33 -12.02
C ALA A 55 20.92 -0.49 -13.17
N GLU A 56 19.81 -1.17 -12.89
CA GLU A 56 19.06 -1.99 -13.85
C GLU A 56 17.87 -1.24 -14.49
N ALA A 57 17.49 -0.08 -13.94
CA ALA A 57 16.35 0.70 -14.41
C ALA A 57 16.66 1.43 -15.72
N ASP A 58 15.70 1.44 -16.66
CA ASP A 58 15.81 2.16 -17.93
C ASP A 58 15.90 3.69 -17.73
N ASN A 59 15.21 4.21 -16.72
CA ASN A 59 15.24 5.62 -16.35
C ASN A 59 15.37 5.78 -14.84
N PRO A 60 16.60 5.66 -14.28
CA PRO A 60 16.81 5.69 -12.84
C PRO A 60 16.43 7.02 -12.18
N GLU A 61 16.47 8.14 -12.92
CA GLU A 61 16.11 9.46 -12.40
C GLU A 61 14.60 9.61 -12.16
N ALA A 62 13.79 8.84 -12.86
CA ALA A 62 12.34 8.79 -12.70
C ALA A 62 11.89 7.79 -11.62
N CYS A 63 12.79 6.94 -11.12
CA CYS A 63 12.47 6.01 -10.06
C CYS A 63 12.33 6.71 -8.72
N GLY A 64 11.34 6.30 -7.94
CA GLY A 64 11.12 6.83 -6.61
C GLY A 64 11.04 5.73 -5.56
N PHE A 65 11.34 6.05 -4.30
CA PHE A 65 11.14 5.12 -3.20
C PHE A 65 10.69 5.81 -1.92
N SER A 66 10.04 5.05 -1.05
CA SER A 66 9.61 5.51 0.26
C SER A 66 9.70 4.38 1.28
N LEU A 67 9.90 4.76 2.54
CA LEU A 67 9.87 3.86 3.67
C LEU A 67 8.60 4.09 4.46
N VAL A 68 7.83 3.04 4.71
CA VAL A 68 6.52 3.09 5.36
C VAL A 68 6.37 1.93 6.32
N TYR A 69 5.69 2.16 7.42
CA TYR A 69 5.35 1.10 8.38
C TYR A 69 3.95 0.58 8.06
N ILE A 70 3.87 -0.48 7.25
CA ILE A 70 2.59 -1.10 6.88
C ILE A 70 2.13 -2.04 7.98
N ASP A 71 2.99 -2.94 8.42
CA ASP A 71 2.68 -3.85 9.52
C ASP A 71 3.22 -3.34 10.86
N ASN A 72 3.19 -4.17 11.90
CA ASN A 72 3.50 -3.76 13.26
C ASN A 72 4.89 -4.23 13.72
N ASP A 73 5.78 -4.53 12.78
CA ASP A 73 7.17 -4.84 13.11
C ASP A 73 8.03 -3.57 13.25
N ASP A 74 9.32 -3.73 13.56
CA ASP A 74 10.25 -2.62 13.80
C ASP A 74 10.98 -2.16 12.54
N ALA A 75 10.75 -2.79 11.38
CA ALA A 75 11.29 -2.35 10.10
C ALA A 75 10.21 -1.69 9.22
N PRO A 76 10.53 -0.61 8.52
CA PRO A 76 9.63 -0.11 7.50
C PRO A 76 9.67 -1.01 6.26
N GLU A 77 8.54 -1.13 5.57
CA GLU A 77 8.53 -1.63 4.21
C GLU A 77 9.15 -0.58 3.27
N LEU A 78 9.84 -1.09 2.26
CA LEU A 78 10.35 -0.30 1.15
C LEU A 78 9.35 -0.37 0.00
N VAL A 79 8.86 0.78 -0.41
CA VAL A 79 8.06 0.90 -1.64
C VAL A 79 8.92 1.55 -2.70
N VAL A 80 8.98 0.93 -3.86
CA VAL A 80 9.72 1.43 -5.03
C VAL A 80 8.74 1.65 -6.16
N ARG A 81 8.82 2.81 -6.79
CA ARG A 81 8.13 3.13 -8.04
C ARG A 81 9.14 3.13 -9.17
N ASP A 82 8.83 2.45 -10.26
CA ASP A 82 9.71 2.25 -11.42
C ASP A 82 9.72 3.41 -12.43
N GLY A 83 9.08 4.53 -12.09
CA GLY A 83 9.02 5.74 -12.91
C GLY A 83 8.11 6.80 -12.29
N ASP A 84 8.04 7.97 -12.92
CA ASP A 84 7.20 9.09 -12.54
C ASP A 84 5.92 9.22 -13.36
N ALA A 85 5.79 8.45 -14.42
CA ALA A 85 4.63 8.46 -15.27
C ALA A 85 3.40 7.85 -14.58
N HIS A 86 2.21 8.29 -14.97
CA HIS A 86 0.94 7.78 -14.43
C HIS A 86 0.69 6.28 -14.67
N PHE A 87 1.44 5.65 -15.58
CA PHE A 87 1.41 4.21 -15.82
C PHE A 87 2.49 3.43 -15.05
N SER A 88 3.38 4.12 -14.32
CA SER A 88 4.42 3.48 -13.53
C SER A 88 3.81 2.70 -12.37
N ALA A 89 4.34 1.49 -12.17
CA ALA A 89 3.89 0.62 -11.09
C ALA A 89 4.68 0.85 -9.80
N ALA A 90 4.10 0.46 -8.69
CA ALA A 90 4.82 0.41 -7.43
C ALA A 90 4.96 -1.03 -6.93
N HIS A 91 6.07 -1.27 -6.27
CA HIS A 91 6.44 -2.55 -5.71
C HIS A 91 6.73 -2.39 -4.23
N VAL A 92 6.21 -3.29 -3.41
CA VAL A 92 6.41 -3.27 -1.95
C VAL A 92 7.31 -4.41 -1.55
N TYR A 93 8.31 -4.09 -0.75
CA TYR A 93 9.31 -5.03 -0.24
C TYR A 93 9.39 -4.95 1.28
N THR A 94 9.70 -6.05 1.92
CA THR A 94 10.07 -6.12 3.34
C THR A 94 11.50 -6.62 3.52
N CYS A 95 12.05 -6.51 4.71
CA CYS A 95 13.38 -7.00 5.04
C CYS A 95 13.32 -8.10 6.10
N ILE A 96 13.71 -9.32 5.73
CA ILE A 96 13.74 -10.49 6.61
C ILE A 96 15.16 -11.03 6.67
N ASN A 97 15.70 -11.13 7.87
CA ASN A 97 17.07 -11.63 8.10
C ASN A 97 18.11 -10.91 7.21
N SER A 98 17.97 -9.57 7.07
CA SER A 98 18.82 -8.73 6.20
C SER A 98 18.72 -9.04 4.70
N LYS A 99 17.68 -9.72 4.26
CA LYS A 99 17.34 -9.94 2.84
C LYS A 99 16.09 -9.16 2.46
N VAL A 100 16.13 -8.52 1.29
CA VAL A 100 14.97 -7.85 0.73
C VAL A 100 14.07 -8.87 0.04
N VAL A 101 12.81 -8.89 0.41
CA VAL A 101 11.79 -9.81 -0.11
C VAL A 101 10.65 -8.99 -0.71
N LYS A 102 10.27 -9.29 -1.95
CA LYS A 102 9.13 -8.63 -2.61
C LYS A 102 7.83 -9.18 -2.01
N LEU A 103 7.03 -8.32 -1.41
CA LEU A 103 5.70 -8.65 -0.89
C LEU A 103 4.65 -8.65 -1.99
N VAL A 104 4.61 -7.59 -2.77
CA VAL A 104 3.68 -7.42 -3.87
C VAL A 104 4.25 -6.42 -4.87
N GLY A 105 3.86 -6.53 -6.13
CA GLY A 105 4.28 -5.62 -7.19
C GLY A 105 3.18 -5.31 -8.17
N ASP A 106 3.51 -4.49 -9.14
CA ASP A 106 2.65 -4.03 -10.22
C ASP A 106 1.37 -3.35 -9.69
N LEU A 107 1.54 -2.62 -8.56
CA LEU A 107 0.44 -1.91 -7.92
C LEU A 107 0.25 -0.53 -8.55
N GLY A 108 -1.00 -0.11 -8.67
CA GLY A 108 -1.39 1.20 -9.19
C GLY A 108 -1.46 1.21 -10.70
N GLY A 109 -0.34 1.34 -11.39
CA GLY A 109 -0.31 1.51 -12.84
C GLY A 109 -1.08 2.76 -13.29
N THR A 110 -1.62 2.75 -14.50
CA THR A 110 -2.36 3.88 -15.07
C THR A 110 -3.53 4.30 -14.17
N PHE A 111 -3.50 5.53 -13.67
CA PHE A 111 -4.52 6.15 -12.80
C PHE A 111 -4.78 5.44 -11.46
N GLY A 112 -3.89 4.51 -11.06
CA GLY A 112 -4.01 3.82 -9.76
C GLY A 112 -3.38 4.63 -8.64
N VAL A 113 -4.08 4.70 -7.51
CA VAL A 113 -3.59 5.29 -6.26
C VAL A 113 -3.34 4.18 -5.26
N ILE A 114 -2.19 4.24 -4.59
CA ILE A 114 -1.83 3.27 -3.57
C ILE A 114 -1.87 3.95 -2.22
N GLY A 115 -2.54 3.32 -1.28
CA GLY A 115 -2.58 3.75 0.11
C GLY A 115 -2.23 2.61 1.05
N TYR A 116 -1.96 2.93 2.30
CA TYR A 116 -1.73 1.95 3.36
C TYR A 116 -2.26 2.44 4.70
N ILE A 117 -2.45 1.54 5.64
CA ILE A 117 -2.71 1.90 7.04
C ILE A 117 -1.42 1.71 7.82
N GLU A 118 -0.90 2.80 8.40
CA GLU A 118 0.30 2.75 9.22
C GLU A 118 0.12 1.76 10.38
N LYS A 119 0.96 0.73 10.42
CA LYS A 119 0.92 -0.37 11.41
C LYS A 119 -0.44 -1.09 11.47
N GLY A 120 -1.17 -1.06 10.39
CA GLY A 120 -2.49 -1.68 10.26
C GLY A 120 -2.50 -2.94 9.42
N GLY A 121 -1.37 -3.29 8.80
CA GLY A 121 -1.22 -4.49 7.97
C GLY A 121 -2.06 -4.46 6.70
N LEU A 122 -2.36 -3.26 6.15
CA LEU A 122 -3.21 -3.17 4.95
C LEU A 122 -2.61 -2.25 3.89
N ILE A 123 -2.67 -2.71 2.63
CA ILE A 123 -2.41 -1.92 1.42
C ILE A 123 -3.71 -1.81 0.64
N TYR A 124 -3.97 -0.63 0.11
CA TYR A 124 -5.11 -0.33 -0.75
C TYR A 124 -4.61 0.10 -2.12
N VAL A 125 -5.21 -0.45 -3.15
CA VAL A 125 -5.02 -0.02 -4.54
C VAL A 125 -6.38 0.41 -5.06
N ASP A 126 -6.51 1.70 -5.28
CA ASP A 126 -7.72 2.32 -5.84
C ASP A 126 -7.42 2.77 -7.27
N TRP A 127 -8.30 2.45 -8.20
CA TRP A 127 -8.17 2.81 -9.60
C TRP A 127 -9.51 3.29 -10.13
N GLY A 128 -9.50 4.39 -10.88
CA GLY A 128 -10.72 4.92 -11.47
C GLY A 128 -10.47 5.69 -12.76
N TYR A 129 -11.25 5.36 -13.79
CA TYR A 129 -11.23 6.07 -15.08
C TYR A 129 -12.58 5.94 -15.78
N GLN A 130 -13.13 7.06 -16.25
CA GLN A 130 -14.34 7.13 -17.08
C GLN A 130 -15.53 6.30 -16.57
N GLY A 131 -15.80 6.30 -15.25
CA GLY A 131 -16.91 5.54 -14.66
C GLY A 131 -16.59 4.08 -14.31
N HIS A 132 -15.39 3.62 -14.63
CA HIS A 132 -14.87 2.34 -14.15
C HIS A 132 -14.11 2.59 -12.84
N LEU A 133 -14.47 1.87 -11.79
CA LEU A 133 -13.79 1.96 -10.49
C LEU A 133 -13.36 0.57 -10.05
N SER A 134 -12.17 0.47 -9.51
CA SER A 134 -11.73 -0.75 -8.81
C SER A 134 -11.03 -0.42 -7.51
N LEU A 135 -11.22 -1.27 -6.52
CA LEU A 135 -10.55 -1.23 -5.25
C LEU A 135 -10.04 -2.63 -4.93
N THR A 136 -8.74 -2.74 -4.72
CA THR A 136 -8.13 -4.00 -4.24
C THR A 136 -7.47 -3.74 -2.89
N ILE A 137 -7.70 -4.63 -1.92
CA ILE A 137 -7.09 -4.54 -0.60
C ILE A 137 -6.27 -5.79 -0.36
N TYR A 138 -5.05 -5.58 0.14
CA TYR A 138 -4.12 -6.62 0.55
C TYR A 138 -3.89 -6.53 2.05
N SER A 139 -3.77 -7.68 2.70
CA SER A 139 -3.22 -7.77 4.06
C SER A 139 -1.73 -8.05 3.97
N VAL A 140 -0.96 -7.38 4.83
CA VAL A 140 0.49 -7.58 5.00
C VAL A 140 0.73 -8.03 6.43
N ASN A 141 1.53 -9.08 6.58
CA ASN A 141 2.00 -9.55 7.87
C ASN A 141 3.37 -10.22 7.66
N ALA A 142 4.41 -9.61 8.18
CA ALA A 142 5.81 -10.02 8.02
C ALA A 142 6.21 -10.22 6.55
N ASP A 143 6.37 -11.46 6.09
CA ASP A 143 6.78 -11.82 4.73
C ASP A 143 5.62 -12.17 3.80
N MET A 144 4.39 -12.05 4.30
CA MET A 144 3.19 -12.42 3.54
C MET A 144 2.39 -11.19 3.12
N CYS A 145 2.02 -11.17 1.84
CA CYS A 145 1.03 -10.25 1.31
C CYS A 145 -0.08 -11.04 0.61
N LYS A 146 -1.31 -10.84 1.03
CA LYS A 146 -2.47 -11.57 0.50
C LYS A 146 -3.57 -10.61 0.10
N LYS A 147 -4.06 -10.74 -1.14
CA LYS A 147 -5.29 -10.06 -1.56
C LYS A 147 -6.48 -10.58 -0.74
N ILE A 148 -7.16 -9.68 -0.04
CA ILE A 148 -8.30 -10.01 0.82
C ILE A 148 -9.64 -9.64 0.20
N ILE A 149 -9.66 -8.63 -0.67
CA ILE A 149 -10.86 -8.25 -1.42
C ILE A 149 -10.49 -7.56 -2.72
N SER A 150 -11.28 -7.79 -3.76
CA SER A 150 -11.33 -6.97 -4.96
C SER A 150 -12.76 -6.51 -5.20
N MET A 151 -12.93 -5.26 -5.59
CA MET A 151 -14.21 -4.66 -5.91
C MET A 151 -14.09 -3.95 -7.25
N TYR A 152 -15.13 -4.04 -8.06
CA TYR A 152 -15.20 -3.38 -9.37
C TYR A 152 -16.61 -2.85 -9.60
N SER A 153 -16.69 -1.63 -10.12
CA SER A 153 -17.93 -1.10 -10.65
C SER A 153 -17.70 -0.47 -12.03
N ASP A 154 -18.68 -0.63 -12.88
CA ASP A 154 -18.74 -0.01 -14.18
C ASP A 154 -20.11 0.65 -14.31
N GLU A 155 -20.13 1.96 -14.18
CA GLU A 155 -21.31 2.79 -14.31
C GLU A 155 -21.39 3.48 -15.69
N ALA A 156 -20.35 3.31 -16.53
CA ALA A 156 -20.26 3.91 -17.84
C ALA A 156 -20.73 3.00 -18.98
N ALA A 157 -20.67 1.67 -18.79
CA ALA A 157 -20.92 0.72 -19.88
C ALA A 157 -22.33 0.83 -20.47
N THR A 158 -23.33 1.02 -19.65
CA THR A 158 -24.70 1.42 -20.03
C THR A 158 -25.35 2.05 -18.81
N PRO A 159 -25.90 3.25 -18.89
CA PRO A 159 -26.56 3.91 -17.75
C PRO A 159 -27.68 3.05 -17.12
N ASP A 160 -28.27 2.16 -17.90
CA ASP A 160 -29.42 1.35 -17.48
C ASP A 160 -29.04 0.02 -16.81
N THR A 161 -27.78 -0.45 -16.97
CA THR A 161 -27.32 -1.73 -16.42
C THR A 161 -25.89 -1.67 -15.90
N PRO A 162 -25.62 -0.87 -14.84
CA PRO A 162 -24.31 -0.82 -14.24
C PRO A 162 -23.87 -2.18 -13.68
N THR A 163 -22.61 -2.51 -13.86
CA THR A 163 -22.05 -3.79 -13.39
C THR A 163 -21.32 -3.57 -12.06
N TYR A 164 -21.64 -4.39 -11.06
CA TYR A 164 -20.94 -4.42 -9.77
C TYR A 164 -20.39 -5.81 -9.49
N LYS A 165 -19.14 -5.90 -9.06
CA LYS A 165 -18.49 -7.17 -8.69
C LYS A 165 -17.75 -7.04 -7.35
N VAL A 166 -17.79 -8.13 -6.57
CA VAL A 166 -16.97 -8.33 -5.38
C VAL A 166 -16.30 -9.70 -5.49
N ASN A 167 -14.96 -9.72 -5.45
CA ASN A 167 -14.15 -10.92 -5.67
C ASN A 167 -14.57 -11.67 -6.95
N ASP A 168 -14.69 -10.92 -8.05
CA ASP A 168 -15.06 -11.35 -9.39
C ASP A 168 -16.50 -11.91 -9.55
N LYS A 169 -17.29 -11.90 -8.48
CA LYS A 169 -18.70 -12.30 -8.52
C LYS A 169 -19.59 -11.08 -8.72
N ALA A 170 -20.53 -11.18 -9.64
CA ALA A 170 -21.56 -10.15 -9.82
C ALA A 170 -22.42 -10.03 -8.56
N VAL A 171 -22.66 -8.80 -8.12
CA VAL A 171 -23.46 -8.46 -6.95
C VAL A 171 -24.42 -7.32 -7.26
N SER A 172 -25.42 -7.11 -6.41
CA SER A 172 -26.30 -5.94 -6.50
C SER A 172 -25.54 -4.66 -6.08
N LYS A 173 -26.00 -3.50 -6.56
CA LYS A 173 -25.47 -2.19 -6.15
C LYS A 173 -25.45 -2.05 -4.63
N SER A 174 -26.53 -2.43 -3.95
CA SER A 174 -26.65 -2.34 -2.51
C SER A 174 -25.63 -3.21 -1.76
N GLU A 175 -25.32 -4.38 -2.27
CA GLU A 175 -24.29 -5.26 -1.71
C GLU A 175 -22.89 -4.71 -1.92
N TYR A 176 -22.63 -4.17 -3.11
CA TYR A 176 -21.38 -3.49 -3.42
C TYR A 176 -21.14 -2.31 -2.47
N GLU A 177 -22.11 -1.41 -2.32
CA GLU A 177 -22.03 -0.23 -1.45
C GLU A 177 -21.86 -0.61 0.03
N ARG A 178 -22.57 -1.64 0.50
CA ARG A 178 -22.42 -2.18 1.86
C ARG A 178 -21.00 -2.68 2.09
N THR A 179 -20.44 -3.41 1.12
CA THR A 179 -19.09 -3.94 1.17
C THR A 179 -18.06 -2.82 1.16
N LEU A 180 -18.22 -1.86 0.25
CA LEU A 180 -17.35 -0.69 0.17
C LEU A 180 -17.35 0.11 1.49
N LYS A 181 -18.52 0.31 2.08
CA LYS A 181 -18.66 1.02 3.37
C LYS A 181 -17.93 0.30 4.50
N LYS A 182 -17.94 -1.03 4.54
CA LYS A 182 -17.21 -1.83 5.53
C LYS A 182 -15.71 -1.52 5.51
N TYR A 183 -15.11 -1.36 4.34
CA TYR A 183 -13.69 -1.09 4.17
C TYR A 183 -13.33 0.39 4.25
N LYS A 184 -14.17 1.29 3.75
CA LYS A 184 -14.00 2.75 3.89
C LYS A 184 -14.14 3.23 5.34
N ASN A 185 -15.03 2.64 6.13
CA ASN A 185 -15.23 3.01 7.54
C ASN A 185 -14.09 2.56 8.47
N SER A 186 -13.16 1.73 8.01
CA SER A 186 -11.95 1.37 8.78
C SER A 186 -10.91 2.49 8.87
N LYS A 187 -11.32 3.75 8.64
CA LYS A 187 -10.51 5.00 8.73
C LYS A 187 -9.34 5.10 7.75
N THR A 188 -9.42 4.43 6.65
CA THR A 188 -8.49 4.58 5.55
C THR A 188 -8.97 5.71 4.67
N ASN A 189 -8.39 6.88 4.82
CA ASN A 189 -8.59 7.90 3.82
C ASN A 189 -7.48 7.72 2.79
N PHE A 190 -7.88 7.45 1.57
CA PHE A 190 -7.04 7.68 0.41
C PHE A 190 -6.90 9.19 0.28
N SER A 191 -5.68 9.72 0.42
CA SER A 191 -5.44 11.08 0.03
C SER A 191 -5.26 11.10 -1.48
N ASN A 192 -6.27 11.60 -2.18
CA ASN A 192 -6.09 12.07 -3.54
C ASN A 192 -5.39 13.42 -3.45
N ASP A 193 -4.07 13.42 -3.50
CA ASP A 193 -3.32 14.60 -3.87
C ASP A 193 -2.59 14.27 -5.15
N SER A 194 -3.15 14.75 -6.22
CA SER A 194 -2.56 14.93 -7.55
C SER A 194 -1.48 16.01 -7.52
#